data_44af0bd68a06e1551993a27e3109a8fd
#
_entry.id   44af0bd68a06e1551993a27e3109a8fd
#
_cell.length_a   1.000
_cell.length_b   1.000
_cell.length_c   1.000
_cell.angle_alpha   90.00
_cell.angle_beta   90.00
_cell.angle_gamma   90.00
#
_symmetry.space_group_name_H-M   'P 1'
#
loop_
_entity.id
_entity.type
_entity.pdbx_description
1 polymer ?
#
loop_
_entity_poly.entity_id
_entity_poly.type
_entity_poly.pdbx_seq_one_letter_code
_entity_poly.pdbx_strand_id
1 'polypeptide(L)'
;DAIARGAAAVFWESEGHDTAPPSVPGIAVSGLRALAGSIAHAVLGEPSERLSLIALTGTNGKTSCSQWIARAHPRRCAIIRTLGAGFPGALTETGFTTPQATTLARCLADFVRAGGDACALEASSIGIAEGRMNGAHVDIAAFTNLTRDHLDYHGTMEAYAAAKEQLFLWPGLRAAVLNLDDPFGMHLATSSKARLKIGYTLT
;
A
#
# COMPACT_ATOMS: atom_id res chain seq x y z
N ASP A 1 -16.07 15.67 -11.88
CA ASP A 1 -15.31 16.03 -13.06
C ASP A 1 -14.07 16.87 -12.68
N ALA A 2 -12.86 16.38 -13.05
CA ALA A 2 -11.60 17.02 -12.71
C ALA A 2 -11.43 18.40 -13.38
N ILE A 3 -11.88 18.52 -14.62
CA ILE A 3 -11.78 19.76 -15.40
C ILE A 3 -12.65 20.85 -14.79
N ALA A 4 -13.89 20.53 -14.42
CA ALA A 4 -14.77 21.46 -13.73
C ALA A 4 -14.22 21.93 -12.37
N ARG A 5 -13.32 21.14 -11.78
CA ARG A 5 -12.60 21.47 -10.52
C ARG A 5 -11.27 22.17 -10.76
N GLY A 6 -10.98 22.60 -11.98
CA GLY A 6 -9.80 23.39 -12.32
C GLY A 6 -8.56 22.60 -12.70
N ALA A 7 -8.68 21.34 -13.11
CA ALA A 7 -7.53 20.60 -13.62
C ALA A 7 -7.01 21.24 -14.90
N ALA A 8 -5.72 21.58 -14.93
CA ALA A 8 -5.04 22.16 -16.08
C ALA A 8 -4.64 21.10 -17.14
N ALA A 9 -4.55 19.84 -16.76
CA ALA A 9 -4.30 18.69 -17.63
C ALA A 9 -4.91 17.41 -17.00
N VAL A 10 -5.16 16.40 -17.81
CA VAL A 10 -5.77 15.14 -17.36
C VAL A 10 -5.12 13.92 -18.03
N PHE A 11 -5.06 12.82 -17.29
CA PHE A 11 -4.94 11.48 -17.86
C PHE A 11 -6.35 10.90 -17.97
N TRP A 12 -6.66 10.26 -19.09
CA TRP A 12 -7.97 9.67 -19.30
C TRP A 12 -7.87 8.27 -19.91
N GLU A 13 -8.85 7.40 -19.54
CA GLU A 13 -8.91 6.05 -20.07
C GLU A 13 -9.31 6.09 -21.56
N SER A 14 -8.50 5.44 -22.40
CA SER A 14 -8.72 5.42 -23.84
C SER A 14 -9.53 4.21 -24.32
N GLU A 15 -9.61 3.15 -23.51
CA GLU A 15 -10.31 1.92 -23.88
C GLU A 15 -11.75 1.91 -23.35
N GLY A 16 -12.69 1.48 -24.21
CA GLY A 16 -14.09 1.28 -23.81
C GLY A 16 -14.90 2.54 -23.53
N HIS A 17 -14.37 3.71 -23.82
CA HIS A 17 -15.06 4.98 -23.63
C HIS A 17 -15.10 5.78 -24.93
N ASP A 18 -16.30 5.90 -25.51
CA ASP A 18 -16.61 6.82 -26.64
C ASP A 18 -16.70 8.27 -26.12
N THR A 19 -15.71 8.73 -25.40
CA THR A 19 -15.70 10.10 -24.88
C THR A 19 -14.87 10.99 -25.79
N ALA A 20 -15.42 12.19 -26.09
CA ALA A 20 -14.67 13.23 -26.79
C ALA A 20 -13.37 13.55 -26.02
N PRO A 21 -12.28 13.91 -26.71
CA PRO A 21 -11.06 14.34 -26.07
C PRO A 21 -11.34 15.45 -25.04
N PRO A 22 -10.62 15.49 -23.92
CA PRO A 22 -10.82 16.52 -22.90
C PRO A 22 -10.55 17.92 -23.47
N SER A 23 -11.26 18.92 -22.93
CA SER A 23 -11.10 20.33 -23.31
C SER A 23 -9.80 20.98 -22.80
N VAL A 24 -9.00 20.24 -22.05
CA VAL A 24 -7.68 20.62 -21.54
C VAL A 24 -6.63 19.65 -22.05
N PRO A 25 -5.33 20.00 -22.06
CA PRO A 25 -4.27 19.07 -22.41
C PRO A 25 -4.44 17.75 -21.68
N GLY A 26 -4.38 16.63 -22.42
CA GLY A 26 -4.61 15.32 -21.83
C GLY A 26 -3.80 14.23 -22.52
N ILE A 27 -3.50 13.17 -21.78
CA ILE A 27 -2.83 11.98 -22.27
C ILE A 27 -3.83 10.81 -22.17
N ALA A 28 -4.11 10.20 -23.32
CA ALA A 28 -4.89 8.98 -23.40
C ALA A 28 -4.03 7.81 -22.90
N VAL A 29 -4.56 7.02 -21.99
CA VAL A 29 -3.85 5.90 -21.36
C VAL A 29 -4.76 4.68 -21.40
N SER A 30 -4.25 3.57 -21.93
CA SER A 30 -4.91 2.27 -21.82
C SER A 30 -4.63 1.65 -20.46
N GLY A 31 -5.66 1.15 -19.78
CA GLY A 31 -5.54 0.56 -18.45
C GLY A 31 -5.19 1.58 -17.36
N LEU A 32 -5.69 2.80 -17.46
CA LEU A 32 -5.41 3.90 -16.53
C LEU A 32 -5.59 3.50 -15.06
N ARG A 33 -6.57 2.65 -14.76
CA ARG A 33 -6.82 2.17 -13.38
C ARG A 33 -5.59 1.48 -12.78
N ALA A 34 -4.91 0.63 -13.56
CA ALA A 34 -3.71 -0.08 -13.11
C ALA A 34 -2.49 0.85 -12.98
N LEU A 35 -2.43 1.90 -13.80
CA LEU A 35 -1.31 2.84 -13.87
C LEU A 35 -1.50 4.07 -12.97
N ALA A 36 -2.70 4.32 -12.45
CA ALA A 36 -3.03 5.52 -11.69
C ALA A 36 -2.10 5.75 -10.49
N GLY A 37 -1.69 4.69 -9.81
CA GLY A 37 -0.72 4.76 -8.71
C GLY A 37 0.65 5.21 -9.18
N SER A 38 1.21 4.58 -10.20
CA SER A 38 2.53 4.92 -10.74
C SER A 38 2.56 6.35 -11.30
N ILE A 39 1.50 6.76 -11.99
CA ILE A 39 1.35 8.14 -12.47
C ILE A 39 1.32 9.13 -11.30
N ALA A 40 0.55 8.82 -10.25
CA ALA A 40 0.46 9.68 -9.07
C ALA A 40 1.80 9.79 -8.33
N HIS A 41 2.53 8.67 -8.17
CA HIS A 41 3.88 8.67 -7.59
C HIS A 41 4.83 9.54 -8.39
N ALA A 42 4.90 9.36 -9.72
CA ALA A 42 5.75 10.16 -10.59
C ALA A 42 5.43 11.67 -10.52
N VAL A 43 4.15 12.04 -10.60
CA VAL A 43 3.71 13.45 -10.50
C VAL A 43 4.04 14.08 -9.14
N LEU A 44 4.02 13.28 -8.07
CA LEU A 44 4.30 13.74 -6.70
C LEU A 44 5.78 13.61 -6.30
N GLY A 45 6.68 13.26 -7.22
CA GLY A 45 8.12 13.17 -7.00
C GLY A 45 8.55 11.96 -6.18
N GLU A 46 7.95 10.80 -6.49
CA GLU A 46 8.25 9.47 -5.93
C GLU A 46 8.29 9.46 -4.39
N PRO A 47 7.20 9.85 -3.70
CA PRO A 47 7.22 10.06 -2.26
C PRO A 47 7.54 8.79 -1.47
N SER A 48 7.22 7.60 -1.98
CA SER A 48 7.53 6.34 -1.33
C SER A 48 9.03 5.98 -1.35
N GLU A 49 9.82 6.55 -2.26
CA GLU A 49 11.28 6.40 -2.25
C GLU A 49 11.99 7.33 -1.26
N ARG A 50 11.26 8.33 -0.77
CA ARG A 50 11.73 9.36 0.17
C ARG A 50 11.40 9.04 1.62
N LEU A 51 10.68 7.94 1.87
CA LEU A 51 10.27 7.42 3.16
C LEU A 51 10.70 5.96 3.27
N SER A 52 11.00 5.48 4.47
CA SER A 52 11.03 4.04 4.71
C SER A 52 9.60 3.52 4.81
N LEU A 53 9.08 2.88 3.77
CA LEU A 53 7.73 2.36 3.74
C LEU A 53 7.68 0.92 4.28
N ILE A 54 7.00 0.74 5.41
CA ILE A 54 6.81 -0.54 6.10
C ILE A 54 5.36 -0.97 5.90
N ALA A 55 5.13 -1.96 5.05
CA ALA A 55 3.80 -2.47 4.75
C ALA A 55 3.49 -3.73 5.58
N LEU A 56 2.36 -3.72 6.28
CA LEU A 56 1.94 -4.80 7.16
C LEU A 56 0.71 -5.51 6.60
N THR A 57 0.78 -6.82 6.45
CA THR A 57 -0.36 -7.64 6.07
C THR A 57 -0.60 -8.78 7.06
N GLY A 58 -1.76 -9.37 7.00
CA GLY A 58 -2.25 -10.45 7.85
C GLY A 58 -3.73 -10.32 8.11
N THR A 59 -4.36 -11.29 8.75
CA THR A 59 -5.77 -11.20 9.12
C THR A 59 -5.94 -10.25 10.29
N ASN A 60 -5.21 -10.46 11.38
CA ASN A 60 -5.31 -9.69 12.63
C ASN A 60 -3.97 -9.03 12.98
N GLY A 61 -4.00 -8.02 13.86
CA GLY A 61 -2.80 -7.40 14.42
C GLY A 61 -2.19 -6.26 13.62
N LYS A 62 -2.60 -6.03 12.37
CA LYS A 62 -2.04 -4.95 11.52
C LYS A 62 -2.09 -3.58 12.20
N THR A 63 -3.23 -3.21 12.74
CA THR A 63 -3.46 -1.90 13.38
C THR A 63 -2.60 -1.71 14.63
N SER A 64 -2.48 -2.73 15.46
CA SER A 64 -1.62 -2.69 16.65
C SER A 64 -0.15 -2.58 16.26
N CYS A 65 0.29 -3.44 15.32
CA CYS A 65 1.68 -3.45 14.87
C CYS A 65 2.06 -2.14 14.17
N SER A 66 1.21 -1.59 13.30
CA SER A 66 1.49 -0.31 12.63
C SER A 66 1.65 0.83 13.64
N GLN A 67 0.82 0.85 14.69
CA GLN A 67 0.92 1.83 15.75
C GLN A 67 2.18 1.66 16.61
N TRP A 68 2.54 0.44 16.96
CA TRP A 68 3.76 0.17 17.74
C TRP A 68 5.01 0.52 16.94
N ILE A 69 5.06 0.14 15.66
CA ILE A 69 6.16 0.51 14.77
C ILE A 69 6.32 2.03 14.73
N ALA A 70 5.23 2.76 14.49
CA ALA A 70 5.31 4.22 14.39
C ALA A 70 5.75 4.90 15.69
N ARG A 71 5.40 4.32 16.86
CA ARG A 71 5.84 4.82 18.16
C ARG A 71 7.26 4.43 18.51
N ALA A 72 7.69 3.24 18.12
CA ALA A 72 9.02 2.71 18.43
C ALA A 72 10.08 3.17 17.42
N HIS A 73 9.65 3.66 16.25
CA HIS A 73 10.57 4.11 15.20
C HIS A 73 11.41 5.29 15.71
N PRO A 74 12.76 5.27 15.54
CA PRO A 74 13.65 6.29 16.11
C PRO A 74 13.49 7.67 15.47
N ARG A 75 12.85 7.73 14.29
CA ARG A 75 12.57 8.96 13.56
C ARG A 75 11.06 9.13 13.36
N ARG A 76 10.66 10.24 12.74
CA ARG A 76 9.24 10.59 12.58
C ARG A 76 8.53 9.65 11.61
N CYS A 77 7.71 8.74 12.13
CA CYS A 77 6.98 7.72 11.39
C CYS A 77 5.49 8.03 11.34
N ALA A 78 4.94 8.12 10.14
CA ALA A 78 3.51 8.24 9.89
C ALA A 78 2.83 6.86 9.89
N ILE A 79 1.49 6.85 9.92
CA ILE A 79 0.67 5.64 9.87
C ILE A 79 -0.39 5.81 8.79
N ILE A 80 -0.66 4.74 8.03
CA ILE A 80 -1.86 4.59 7.19
C ILE A 80 -2.55 3.30 7.62
N ARG A 81 -3.79 3.42 8.07
CA ARG A 81 -4.55 2.30 8.63
C ARG A 81 -6.06 2.51 8.52
N THR A 82 -6.85 1.53 8.95
CA THR A 82 -8.33 1.57 8.96
C THR A 82 -8.88 2.85 9.59
N LEU A 83 -8.26 3.36 10.65
CA LEU A 83 -8.70 4.56 11.38
C LEU A 83 -8.21 5.88 10.74
N GLY A 84 -7.53 5.82 9.60
CA GLY A 84 -7.05 7.00 8.88
C GLY A 84 -5.54 7.04 8.68
N ALA A 85 -5.07 8.15 8.12
CA ALA A 85 -3.67 8.42 7.78
C ALA A 85 -3.17 9.68 8.49
N GLY A 86 -1.91 9.67 8.96
CA GLY A 86 -1.30 10.81 9.66
C GLY A 86 -0.17 10.38 10.58
N PHE A 87 0.29 11.31 11.41
CA PHE A 87 1.21 10.98 12.50
C PHE A 87 0.43 10.54 13.75
N PRO A 88 1.02 9.73 14.64
CA PRO A 88 0.36 9.30 15.88
C PRO A 88 -0.26 10.48 16.64
N GLY A 89 -1.56 10.40 16.93
CA GLY A 89 -2.31 11.47 17.61
C GLY A 89 -3.03 12.45 16.69
N ALA A 90 -2.75 12.46 15.37
CA ALA A 90 -3.37 13.35 14.40
C ALA A 90 -3.65 12.58 13.08
N LEU A 91 -4.71 11.78 13.09
CA LEU A 91 -5.12 10.99 11.92
C LEU A 91 -6.32 11.64 11.25
N THR A 92 -6.33 11.61 9.91
CA THR A 92 -7.47 12.00 9.06
C THR A 92 -8.02 10.76 8.37
N GLU A 93 -9.31 10.58 8.35
CA GLU A 93 -9.96 9.44 7.70
C GLU A 93 -9.65 9.39 6.20
N THR A 94 -9.42 8.18 5.68
CA THR A 94 -9.12 7.93 4.26
C THR A 94 -10.17 7.05 3.58
N GLY A 95 -11.16 6.58 4.34
CA GLY A 95 -12.26 5.75 3.85
C GLY A 95 -11.92 4.26 3.69
N PHE A 96 -10.66 3.90 3.64
CA PHE A 96 -10.19 2.51 3.47
C PHE A 96 -8.96 2.22 4.32
N THR A 97 -8.80 0.96 4.74
CA THR A 97 -7.58 0.49 5.43
C THR A 97 -6.32 0.75 4.59
N THR A 98 -6.39 0.42 3.30
CA THR A 98 -5.40 0.79 2.29
C THR A 98 -6.10 1.76 1.34
N PRO A 99 -5.74 3.05 1.32
CA PRO A 99 -6.38 4.05 0.46
C PRO A 99 -6.24 3.72 -1.03
N GLN A 100 -7.08 4.33 -1.87
CA GLN A 100 -6.92 4.27 -3.33
C GLN A 100 -5.52 4.77 -3.73
N ALA A 101 -4.97 4.23 -4.81
CA ALA A 101 -3.56 4.42 -5.18
C ALA A 101 -3.13 5.91 -5.28
N THR A 102 -3.97 6.76 -5.86
CA THR A 102 -3.69 8.21 -5.92
C THR A 102 -3.78 8.90 -4.56
N THR A 103 -4.67 8.44 -3.68
CA THR A 103 -4.78 8.94 -2.31
C THR A 103 -3.59 8.49 -1.48
N LEU A 104 -3.15 7.23 -1.64
CA LEU A 104 -1.94 6.71 -0.99
C LEU A 104 -0.72 7.55 -1.37
N ALA A 105 -0.48 7.78 -2.66
CA ALA A 105 0.64 8.59 -3.14
C ALA A 105 0.61 10.01 -2.55
N ARG A 106 -0.58 10.64 -2.45
CA ARG A 106 -0.76 11.96 -1.84
C ARG A 106 -0.45 11.93 -0.34
N CYS A 107 -0.96 10.96 0.42
CA CYS A 107 -0.65 10.82 1.84
C CYS A 107 0.86 10.72 2.06
N LEU A 108 1.56 9.89 1.28
CA LEU A 108 3.01 9.75 1.39
C LEU A 108 3.74 11.05 1.06
N ALA A 109 3.30 11.80 0.02
CA ALA A 109 3.86 13.10 -0.31
C ALA A 109 3.62 14.14 0.80
N ASP A 110 2.45 14.12 1.44
CA ASP A 110 2.14 14.98 2.58
C ASP A 110 3.04 14.65 3.79
N PHE A 111 3.31 13.36 4.04
CA PHE A 111 4.22 12.96 5.12
C PHE A 111 5.65 13.40 4.84
N VAL A 112 6.15 13.27 3.62
CA VAL A 112 7.47 13.79 3.23
C VAL A 112 7.55 15.29 3.46
N ARG A 113 6.55 16.07 3.01
CA ARG A 113 6.49 17.53 3.20
C ARG A 113 6.44 17.92 4.67
N ALA A 114 5.80 17.11 5.50
CA ALA A 114 5.75 17.32 6.94
C ALA A 114 7.01 16.85 7.69
N GLY A 115 8.07 16.44 7.00
CA GLY A 115 9.32 15.95 7.60
C GLY A 115 9.22 14.54 8.19
N GLY A 116 8.36 13.69 7.62
CA GLY A 116 8.33 12.26 7.94
C GLY A 116 9.49 11.51 7.31
N ASP A 117 10.03 10.54 8.02
CA ASP A 117 11.14 9.66 7.58
C ASP A 117 10.67 8.24 7.24
N ALA A 118 9.52 7.84 7.78
CA ALA A 118 8.96 6.51 7.60
C ALA A 118 7.43 6.54 7.60
N CYS A 119 6.83 5.46 7.08
CA CYS A 119 5.39 5.23 7.16
C CYS A 119 5.11 3.75 7.42
N ALA A 120 4.29 3.45 8.43
CA ALA A 120 3.72 2.13 8.67
C ALA A 120 2.35 2.04 8.00
N LEU A 121 2.23 1.22 6.96
CA LEU A 121 1.05 1.07 6.11
C LEU A 121 0.37 -0.27 6.36
N GLU A 122 -0.92 -0.27 6.69
CA GLU A 122 -1.74 -1.49 6.65
C GLU A 122 -2.08 -1.86 5.20
N ALA A 123 -1.45 -2.93 4.71
CA ALA A 123 -1.68 -3.51 3.39
C ALA A 123 -2.75 -4.60 3.47
N SER A 124 -4.02 -4.22 3.26
CA SER A 124 -5.13 -5.17 3.21
C SER A 124 -5.05 -6.05 1.96
N SER A 125 -5.51 -7.30 2.05
CA SER A 125 -5.54 -8.21 0.89
C SER A 125 -6.35 -7.65 -0.28
N ILE A 126 -7.48 -7.01 0.02
CA ILE A 126 -8.32 -6.33 -0.97
C ILE A 126 -7.54 -5.16 -1.61
N GLY A 127 -6.86 -4.33 -0.79
CA GLY A 127 -6.07 -3.21 -1.29
C GLY A 127 -4.91 -3.65 -2.19
N ILE A 128 -4.26 -4.77 -1.86
CA ILE A 128 -3.22 -5.38 -2.68
C ILE A 128 -3.83 -5.90 -4.00
N ALA A 129 -4.90 -6.70 -3.92
CA ALA A 129 -5.57 -7.29 -5.08
C ALA A 129 -6.12 -6.23 -6.07
N GLU A 130 -6.62 -5.11 -5.54
CA GLU A 130 -7.11 -3.99 -6.35
C GLU A 130 -6.01 -3.06 -6.89
N GLY A 131 -4.74 -3.34 -6.59
CA GLY A 131 -3.62 -2.52 -7.03
C GLY A 131 -3.53 -1.14 -6.37
N ARG A 132 -4.12 -0.98 -5.17
CA ARG A 132 -4.11 0.30 -4.45
C ARG A 132 -2.71 0.74 -3.99
N MET A 133 -1.74 -0.18 -4.01
CA MET A 133 -0.34 0.10 -3.72
C MET A 133 0.53 0.21 -4.96
N ASN A 134 -0.04 0.09 -6.17
CA ASN A 134 0.71 0.17 -7.42
C ASN A 134 1.48 1.51 -7.50
N GLY A 135 2.75 1.43 -7.90
CA GLY A 135 3.66 2.57 -7.95
C GLY A 135 4.38 2.88 -6.64
N ALA A 136 3.95 2.31 -5.51
CA ALA A 136 4.66 2.51 -4.24
C ALA A 136 5.93 1.67 -4.17
N HIS A 137 7.03 2.25 -3.71
CA HIS A 137 8.23 1.54 -3.28
C HIS A 137 8.03 1.06 -1.85
N VAL A 138 8.11 -0.26 -1.61
CA VAL A 138 7.98 -0.87 -0.29
C VAL A 138 9.35 -1.37 0.17
N ASP A 139 9.86 -0.86 1.29
CA ASP A 139 11.14 -1.30 1.85
C ASP A 139 11.00 -2.59 2.65
N ILE A 140 9.99 -2.65 3.50
CA ILE A 140 9.80 -3.75 4.47
C ILE A 140 8.36 -4.25 4.37
N ALA A 141 8.19 -5.56 4.20
CA ALA A 141 6.92 -6.23 4.33
C ALA A 141 6.87 -7.03 5.65
N ALA A 142 5.79 -6.90 6.40
CA ALA A 142 5.59 -7.66 7.63
C ALA A 142 4.31 -8.50 7.55
N PHE A 143 4.41 -9.75 7.98
CA PHE A 143 3.29 -10.69 8.06
C PHE A 143 2.98 -11.04 9.52
N THR A 144 1.73 -10.90 9.89
CA THR A 144 1.26 -11.20 11.25
C THR A 144 0.66 -12.60 11.39
N ASN A 145 -0.39 -12.92 10.63
CA ASN A 145 -1.06 -14.22 10.63
C ASN A 145 -2.04 -14.35 9.46
N LEU A 146 -2.47 -15.59 9.17
CA LEU A 146 -3.49 -15.90 8.19
C LEU A 146 -4.56 -16.80 8.82
N THR A 147 -5.76 -16.25 9.03
CA THR A 147 -6.94 -16.99 9.47
C THR A 147 -8.10 -16.70 8.52
N ARG A 148 -9.22 -17.42 8.65
CA ARG A 148 -10.37 -17.28 7.76
C ARG A 148 -10.99 -15.86 7.89
N ASP A 149 -10.98 -15.11 6.77
CA ASP A 149 -11.59 -13.78 6.66
C ASP A 149 -11.75 -13.40 5.17
N HIS A 150 -12.55 -12.39 4.87
CA HIS A 150 -12.74 -11.81 3.53
C HIS A 150 -13.04 -12.83 2.40
N LEU A 151 -13.69 -13.96 2.70
CA LEU A 151 -14.05 -14.94 1.68
C LEU A 151 -15.22 -14.49 0.80
N ASP A 152 -15.99 -13.53 1.26
CA ASP A 152 -17.00 -12.80 0.48
C ASP A 152 -16.37 -12.08 -0.72
N TYR A 153 -15.13 -11.61 -0.58
CA TYR A 153 -14.36 -10.95 -1.64
C TYR A 153 -13.48 -11.93 -2.42
N HIS A 154 -12.68 -12.73 -1.72
CA HIS A 154 -11.65 -13.58 -2.35
C HIS A 154 -12.18 -14.95 -2.82
N GLY A 155 -13.34 -15.38 -2.34
CA GLY A 155 -13.95 -16.67 -2.65
C GLY A 155 -13.33 -17.84 -1.88
N THR A 156 -12.00 -17.98 -1.88
CA THR A 156 -11.29 -19.08 -1.21
C THR A 156 -10.14 -18.60 -0.33
N MET A 157 -9.67 -19.47 0.58
CA MET A 157 -8.50 -19.18 1.43
C MET A 157 -7.21 -19.10 0.61
N GLU A 158 -7.12 -19.86 -0.46
CA GLU A 158 -5.96 -19.87 -1.37
C GLU A 158 -5.85 -18.52 -2.11
N ALA A 159 -6.96 -17.99 -2.63
CA ALA A 159 -6.99 -16.66 -3.26
C ALA A 159 -6.69 -15.54 -2.26
N TYR A 160 -7.20 -15.66 -1.03
CA TYR A 160 -6.92 -14.71 0.06
C TYR A 160 -5.43 -14.72 0.44
N ALA A 161 -4.82 -15.90 0.58
CA ALA A 161 -3.39 -16.07 0.83
C ALA A 161 -2.54 -15.52 -0.32
N ALA A 162 -2.88 -15.88 -1.56
CA ALA A 162 -2.19 -15.41 -2.76
C ALA A 162 -2.20 -13.86 -2.88
N ALA A 163 -3.32 -13.21 -2.52
CA ALA A 163 -3.38 -11.76 -2.49
C ALA A 163 -2.37 -11.15 -1.50
N LYS A 164 -2.21 -11.74 -0.29
CA LYS A 164 -1.21 -11.28 0.68
C LYS A 164 0.22 -11.59 0.25
N GLU A 165 0.45 -12.73 -0.39
CA GLU A 165 1.77 -13.14 -0.87
C GLU A 165 2.36 -12.14 -1.87
N GLN A 166 1.53 -11.46 -2.67
CA GLN A 166 1.98 -10.44 -3.61
C GLN A 166 2.84 -9.36 -2.94
N LEU A 167 2.56 -9.01 -1.67
CA LEU A 167 3.37 -8.05 -0.93
C LEU A 167 4.81 -8.53 -0.73
N PHE A 168 5.03 -9.83 -0.57
CA PHE A 168 6.35 -10.43 -0.35
C PHE A 168 7.11 -10.71 -1.65
N LEU A 169 6.42 -10.55 -2.78
CA LEU A 169 6.98 -10.58 -4.13
C LEU A 169 7.21 -9.17 -4.69
N TRP A 170 6.96 -8.12 -3.88
CA TRP A 170 7.02 -6.72 -4.30
C TRP A 170 8.39 -6.35 -4.87
N PRO A 171 8.43 -5.62 -5.99
CA PRO A 171 9.71 -5.20 -6.58
C PRO A 171 10.53 -4.35 -5.60
N GLY A 172 11.81 -4.65 -5.49
CA GLY A 172 12.74 -3.87 -4.64
C GLY A 172 12.64 -4.13 -3.14
N LEU A 173 11.79 -5.06 -2.68
CA LEU A 173 11.61 -5.37 -1.26
C LEU A 173 12.95 -5.70 -0.58
N ARG A 174 13.32 -4.90 0.43
CA ARG A 174 14.58 -5.05 1.16
C ARG A 174 14.49 -6.11 2.24
N ALA A 175 13.40 -6.09 3.03
CA ALA A 175 13.25 -7.03 4.14
C ALA A 175 11.81 -7.57 4.24
N ALA A 176 11.69 -8.83 4.67
CA ALA A 176 10.45 -9.47 5.07
C ALA A 176 10.54 -9.87 6.54
N VAL A 177 9.55 -9.48 7.34
CA VAL A 177 9.40 -9.88 8.75
C VAL A 177 8.23 -10.85 8.84
N LEU A 178 8.48 -12.07 9.29
CA LEU A 178 7.57 -13.21 9.12
C LEU A 178 7.28 -13.90 10.45
N ASN A 179 6.02 -14.10 10.75
CA ASN A 179 5.58 -14.97 11.84
C ASN A 179 5.78 -16.43 11.44
N LEU A 180 6.74 -17.11 12.05
CA LEU A 180 7.05 -18.52 11.77
C LEU A 180 6.15 -19.49 12.52
N ASP A 181 5.36 -19.04 13.50
CA ASP A 181 4.33 -19.86 14.16
C ASP A 181 3.10 -20.09 13.26
N ASP A 182 2.98 -19.32 12.18
CA ASP A 182 1.92 -19.46 11.19
C ASP A 182 2.44 -20.23 9.96
N PRO A 183 1.76 -21.32 9.52
CA PRO A 183 2.19 -22.11 8.36
C PRO A 183 2.35 -21.26 7.08
N PHE A 184 1.54 -20.21 6.91
CA PHE A 184 1.69 -19.31 5.76
C PHE A 184 2.94 -18.41 5.91
N GLY A 185 3.32 -18.05 7.13
CA GLY A 185 4.59 -17.36 7.39
C GLY A 185 5.81 -18.20 7.02
N MET A 186 5.77 -19.52 7.29
CA MET A 186 6.78 -20.48 6.84
C MET A 186 6.84 -20.59 5.31
N HIS A 187 5.68 -20.59 4.65
CA HIS A 187 5.62 -20.55 3.18
C HIS A 187 6.26 -19.27 2.65
N LEU A 188 5.92 -18.10 3.20
CA LEU A 188 6.48 -16.80 2.82
C LEU A 188 8.00 -16.73 3.04
N ALA A 189 8.54 -17.41 4.05
CA ALA A 189 9.98 -17.50 4.26
C ALA A 189 10.71 -18.15 3.10
N THR A 190 10.03 -19.03 2.36
CA THR A 190 10.56 -19.66 1.16
C THR A 190 10.30 -18.84 -0.10
N SER A 191 9.07 -18.37 -0.31
CA SER A 191 8.63 -17.73 -1.55
C SER A 191 9.03 -16.25 -1.66
N SER A 192 9.24 -15.53 -0.55
CA SER A 192 9.56 -14.11 -0.55
C SER A 192 10.84 -13.78 -1.32
N LYS A 193 10.79 -12.70 -2.11
CA LYS A 193 11.92 -12.13 -2.85
C LYS A 193 12.74 -11.09 -2.06
N ALA A 194 12.41 -10.83 -0.80
CA ALA A 194 13.15 -9.92 0.04
C ALA A 194 14.63 -10.34 0.19
N ARG A 195 15.53 -9.35 0.19
CA ARG A 195 16.97 -9.59 0.37
C ARG A 195 17.29 -10.11 1.78
N LEU A 196 16.57 -9.62 2.79
CA LEU A 196 16.68 -10.03 4.18
C LEU A 196 15.35 -10.65 4.62
N LYS A 197 15.41 -11.81 5.24
CA LYS A 197 14.22 -12.46 5.83
C LYS A 197 14.46 -12.61 7.32
N ILE A 198 13.54 -12.07 8.12
CA ILE A 198 13.58 -12.08 9.58
C ILE A 198 12.35 -12.86 10.05
N GLY A 199 12.57 -14.03 10.60
CA GLY A 199 11.53 -14.81 11.25
C GLY A 199 11.40 -14.43 12.71
N TYR A 200 10.19 -14.43 13.26
CA TYR A 200 9.94 -14.40 14.69
C TYR A 200 9.00 -15.54 15.07
N THR A 201 9.17 -16.01 16.31
CA THR A 201 8.37 -17.06 16.94
C THR A 201 8.15 -16.72 18.40
N LEU A 202 7.08 -17.22 18.99
CA LEU A 202 6.77 -17.13 20.41
C LEU A 202 7.05 -18.44 21.15
N THR A 203 7.48 -19.48 20.43
CA THR A 203 7.82 -20.82 20.95
C THR A 203 9.32 -21.08 20.96
#